data_b482ab6f127844d22f7c3516141d733c
#
_entry.id   b482ab6f127844d22f7c3516141d733c
#
_cell.length_a   1.000
_cell.length_b   1.000
_cell.length_c   1.000
_cell.angle_alpha   90.00
_cell.angle_beta   90.00
_cell.angle_gamma   90.00
#
_symmetry.space_group_name_H-M   'P 1'
#
loop_
_entity.id
_entity.type
_entity.pdbx_description
1 polymer ?
#
loop_
_entity_poly.entity_id
_entity_poly.type
_entity_poly.pdbx_seq_one_letter_code
_entity_poly.pdbx_strand_id
1 'polypeptide(L)'
;MGPAEQRHAMDTLMIGALSLETSRLALQRSRRPLVRQFAEFEAEESTTVAQVIAEMTGMAPPPLRPVERRLVERLARANGPAFDREYLVGQITAHRQILDVQERYLSAGRNMHHRHLAMLARGRIREHLRELDLLQRSRV
;
A
#
# COMPACT_ATOMS: atom_id res chain seq x y z
N MET A 1 -7.92 22.37 6.72
CA MET A 1 -7.41 21.43 5.70
C MET A 1 -8.27 21.51 4.47
N GLY A 2 -7.65 21.73 3.31
CA GLY A 2 -8.36 21.93 2.06
C GLY A 2 -8.74 20.63 1.36
N PRO A 3 -9.49 20.73 0.24
CA PRO A 3 -9.92 19.54 -0.52
C PRO A 3 -8.76 18.68 -1.04
N ALA A 4 -7.65 19.29 -1.45
CA ALA A 4 -6.48 18.55 -1.94
C ALA A 4 -5.87 17.71 -0.83
N GLU A 5 -5.77 18.26 0.38
CA GLU A 5 -5.24 17.55 1.55
C GLU A 5 -6.17 16.42 1.99
N GLN A 6 -7.47 16.66 1.97
CA GLN A 6 -8.45 15.61 2.30
C GLN A 6 -8.37 14.46 1.31
N ARG A 7 -8.27 14.76 0.02
CA ARG A 7 -8.13 13.74 -1.02
C ARG A 7 -6.83 12.95 -0.87
N HIS A 8 -5.72 13.67 -0.67
CA HIS A 8 -4.41 13.03 -0.46
C HIS A 8 -4.45 12.06 0.73
N ALA A 9 -4.99 12.51 1.86
CA ALA A 9 -5.09 11.68 3.05
C ALA A 9 -6.01 10.47 2.82
N MET A 10 -7.20 10.70 2.28
CA MET A 10 -8.19 9.64 2.09
C MET A 10 -7.71 8.58 1.10
N ASP A 11 -7.17 8.99 -0.05
CA ASP A 11 -6.70 8.04 -1.06
C ASP A 11 -5.50 7.23 -0.54
N THR A 12 -4.58 7.88 0.16
CA THR A 12 -3.45 7.19 0.78
C THR A 12 -3.93 6.17 1.81
N LEU A 13 -4.88 6.55 2.67
CA LEU A 13 -5.42 5.64 3.69
C LEU A 13 -6.16 4.45 3.07
N MET A 14 -6.94 4.68 2.03
CA MET A 14 -7.71 3.61 1.38
C MET A 14 -6.80 2.58 0.72
N ILE A 15 -5.83 3.03 -0.04
CA ILE A 15 -4.90 2.12 -0.73
C ILE A 15 -4.03 1.40 0.30
N GLY A 16 -3.58 2.11 1.33
CA GLY A 16 -2.80 1.53 2.41
C GLY A 16 -3.56 0.46 3.20
N ALA A 17 -4.85 0.67 3.43
CA ALA A 17 -5.68 -0.31 4.13
C ALA A 17 -5.79 -1.63 3.35
N LEU A 18 -5.96 -1.55 2.03
CA LEU A 18 -5.98 -2.75 1.18
C LEU A 18 -4.63 -3.45 1.19
N SER A 19 -3.54 -2.70 1.07
CA SER A 19 -2.20 -3.26 1.11
C SER A 19 -1.92 -3.96 2.44
N LEU A 20 -2.35 -3.38 3.55
CA LEU A 20 -2.20 -3.97 4.88
C LEU A 20 -2.96 -5.29 5.00
N GLU A 21 -4.22 -5.33 4.58
CA GLU A 21 -5.04 -6.54 4.63
C GLU A 21 -4.42 -7.68 3.82
N THR A 22 -4.01 -7.39 2.58
CA THR A 22 -3.41 -8.39 1.71
C THR A 22 -2.04 -8.83 2.19
N SER A 23 -1.25 -7.93 2.79
CA SER A 23 0.06 -8.29 3.35
C SER A 23 -0.07 -9.17 4.59
N ARG A 24 -1.10 -8.96 5.39
CA ARG A 24 -1.39 -9.87 6.52
C ARG A 24 -1.72 -11.28 6.04
N LEU A 25 -2.47 -11.39 4.94
CA LEU A 25 -2.72 -12.70 4.32
C LEU A 25 -1.43 -13.35 3.83
N ALA A 26 -0.55 -12.57 3.21
CA ALA A 26 0.74 -13.09 2.74
C ALA A 26 1.60 -13.62 3.88
N LEU A 27 1.57 -12.97 5.04
CA LEU A 27 2.29 -13.46 6.23
C LEU A 27 1.73 -14.78 6.74
N GLN A 28 0.46 -15.07 6.50
CA GLN A 28 -0.15 -16.33 6.89
C GLN A 28 0.03 -17.42 5.86
N ARG A 29 0.13 -17.08 4.58
CA ARG A 29 -0.02 -18.03 3.48
C ARG A 29 1.20 -18.24 2.61
N SER A 30 2.02 -17.23 2.39
CA SER A 30 3.18 -17.37 1.54
C SER A 30 4.25 -18.21 2.22
N ARG A 31 4.89 -19.11 1.45
CA ARG A 31 6.03 -19.90 1.90
C ARG A 31 7.35 -19.36 1.37
N ARG A 32 7.31 -18.34 0.53
CA ARG A 32 8.51 -17.71 0.00
C ARG A 32 9.06 -16.71 1.01
N PRO A 33 10.29 -16.93 1.52
CA PRO A 33 10.84 -16.03 2.56
C PRO A 33 10.90 -14.58 2.15
N LEU A 34 11.27 -14.28 0.91
CA LEU A 34 11.38 -12.89 0.46
C LEU A 34 10.02 -12.22 0.25
N VAL A 35 8.99 -12.98 -0.13
CA VAL A 35 7.63 -12.46 -0.18
C VAL A 35 7.13 -12.15 1.22
N ARG A 36 7.39 -13.02 2.17
CA ARG A 36 7.04 -12.79 3.58
C ARG A 36 7.74 -11.57 4.15
N GLN A 37 9.02 -11.39 3.84
CA GLN A 37 9.77 -10.23 4.29
C GLN A 37 9.18 -8.94 3.73
N PHE A 38 8.88 -8.92 2.44
CA PHE A 38 8.21 -7.75 1.83
C PHE A 38 6.88 -7.47 2.52
N ALA A 39 6.06 -8.50 2.75
CA ALA A 39 4.76 -8.34 3.37
C ALA A 39 4.87 -7.79 4.81
N GLU A 40 5.88 -8.22 5.55
CA GLU A 40 6.13 -7.72 6.91
C GLU A 40 6.44 -6.23 6.90
N PHE A 41 7.39 -5.81 6.06
CA PHE A 41 7.75 -4.39 5.95
C PHE A 41 6.58 -3.55 5.42
N GLU A 42 5.83 -4.07 4.46
CA GLU A 42 4.67 -3.37 3.91
C GLU A 42 3.58 -3.18 4.97
N ALA A 43 3.32 -4.19 5.78
CA ALA A 43 2.33 -4.09 6.85
C ALA A 43 2.76 -3.05 7.90
N GLU A 44 4.03 -3.04 8.29
CA GLU A 44 4.56 -2.04 9.22
C GLU A 44 4.47 -0.63 8.65
N GLU A 45 4.86 -0.45 7.39
CA GLU A 45 4.85 0.86 6.74
C GLU A 45 3.44 1.39 6.55
N SER A 46 2.50 0.56 6.12
CA SER A 46 1.10 0.96 5.98
C SER A 46 0.52 1.42 7.32
N THR A 47 0.85 0.72 8.40
CA THR A 47 0.43 1.10 9.75
C THR A 47 1.05 2.44 10.15
N THR A 48 2.33 2.63 9.89
CA THR A 48 3.03 3.88 10.23
C THR A 48 2.47 5.07 9.44
N VAL A 49 2.24 4.90 8.14
CA VAL A 49 1.66 5.96 7.32
C VAL A 49 0.27 6.34 7.82
N ALA A 50 -0.56 5.35 8.19
CA ALA A 50 -1.88 5.64 8.76
C ALA A 50 -1.76 6.44 10.07
N GLN A 51 -0.79 6.12 10.91
CA GLN A 51 -0.54 6.87 12.14
C GLN A 51 -0.12 8.31 11.85
N VAL A 52 0.78 8.52 10.90
CA VAL A 52 1.22 9.86 10.51
C VAL A 52 0.03 10.68 9.99
N ILE A 53 -0.81 10.08 9.15
CA ILE A 53 -1.99 10.77 8.63
C ILE A 53 -2.98 11.09 9.76
N ALA A 54 -3.17 10.17 10.70
CA ALA A 54 -4.03 10.43 11.87
C ALA A 54 -3.52 11.60 12.69
N GLU A 55 -2.22 11.69 12.92
CA GLU A 55 -1.63 12.83 13.65
C GLU A 55 -1.75 14.13 12.88
N MET A 56 -1.63 14.09 11.55
CA MET A 56 -1.75 15.29 10.71
C MET A 56 -3.20 15.78 10.59
N THR A 57 -4.15 14.88 10.47
CA THR A 57 -5.50 15.21 10.02
C THR A 57 -6.63 14.76 10.95
N GLY A 58 -6.36 13.86 11.88
CA GLY A 58 -7.41 13.20 12.68
C GLY A 58 -8.17 12.13 11.92
N MET A 59 -7.84 11.87 10.66
CA MET A 59 -8.54 10.87 9.83
C MET A 59 -8.01 9.47 10.10
N ALA A 60 -8.91 8.50 10.07
CA ALA A 60 -8.60 7.08 10.18
C ALA A 60 -8.88 6.37 8.86
N PRO A 61 -8.26 5.20 8.60
CA PRO A 61 -8.58 4.43 7.41
C PRO A 61 -10.07 4.09 7.35
N PRO A 62 -10.73 4.32 6.22
CA PRO A 62 -12.12 3.90 6.07
C PRO A 62 -12.21 2.38 5.93
N PRO A 63 -13.40 1.78 6.18
CA PRO A 63 -13.61 0.37 5.87
C PRO A 63 -13.36 0.11 4.38
N LEU A 64 -12.91 -1.10 4.05
CA LEU A 64 -12.75 -1.49 2.65
C LEU A 64 -14.11 -1.45 1.95
N ARG A 65 -14.12 -0.90 0.73
CA ARG A 65 -15.31 -0.88 -0.11
C ARG A 65 -15.57 -2.30 -0.67
N PRO A 66 -16.79 -2.55 -1.20
CA PRO A 66 -17.10 -3.88 -1.73
C PRO A 66 -16.08 -4.38 -2.77
N VAL A 67 -15.56 -3.50 -3.62
CA VAL A 67 -14.58 -3.90 -4.65
C VAL A 67 -13.28 -4.37 -4.03
N GLU A 68 -12.76 -3.67 -3.00
CA GLU A 68 -11.55 -4.09 -2.30
C GLU A 68 -11.78 -5.35 -1.48
N ARG A 69 -12.95 -5.48 -0.84
CA ARG A 69 -13.27 -6.71 -0.11
C ARG A 69 -13.30 -7.92 -1.01
N ARG A 70 -13.81 -7.78 -2.23
CA ARG A 70 -13.79 -8.89 -3.20
C ARG A 70 -12.38 -9.27 -3.59
N LEU A 71 -11.48 -8.30 -3.72
CA LEU A 71 -10.06 -8.59 -4.00
C LEU A 71 -9.41 -9.37 -2.85
N VAL A 72 -9.66 -8.96 -1.61
CA VAL A 72 -9.16 -9.68 -0.43
C VAL A 72 -9.71 -11.09 -0.36
N GLU A 73 -11.01 -11.26 -0.54
CA GLU A 73 -11.67 -12.57 -0.52
C GLU A 73 -11.13 -13.50 -1.61
N ARG A 74 -10.93 -12.96 -2.80
CA ARG A 74 -10.36 -13.73 -3.91
C ARG A 74 -8.94 -14.17 -3.61
N LEU A 75 -8.12 -13.28 -3.07
CA LEU A 75 -6.75 -13.61 -2.66
C LEU A 75 -6.77 -14.66 -1.55
N ALA A 76 -7.70 -14.54 -0.60
CA ALA A 76 -7.83 -15.48 0.50
C ALA A 76 -8.15 -16.92 0.04
N ARG A 77 -8.71 -17.08 -1.15
CA ARG A 77 -9.02 -18.40 -1.73
C ARG A 77 -7.88 -18.99 -2.54
N ALA A 78 -6.88 -18.20 -2.89
CA ALA A 78 -5.73 -18.67 -3.65
C ALA A 78 -4.76 -19.43 -2.75
N ASN A 79 -4.03 -20.36 -3.31
CA ASN A 79 -3.08 -21.20 -2.58
C ASN A 79 -1.77 -21.35 -3.34
N GLY A 80 -0.69 -21.61 -2.60
CA GLY A 80 0.62 -21.92 -3.15
C GLY A 80 1.15 -20.83 -4.08
N PRO A 81 1.78 -21.21 -5.22
CA PRO A 81 2.34 -20.25 -6.15
C PRO A 81 1.31 -19.27 -6.73
N ALA A 82 0.06 -19.69 -6.87
CA ALA A 82 -1.01 -18.82 -7.35
C ALA A 82 -1.26 -17.67 -6.36
N PHE A 83 -1.24 -17.96 -5.06
CA PHE A 83 -1.37 -16.92 -4.04
C PHE A 83 -0.26 -15.88 -4.19
N ASP A 84 0.99 -16.33 -4.27
CA ASP A 84 2.13 -15.41 -4.37
C ASP A 84 2.04 -14.53 -5.62
N ARG A 85 1.66 -15.12 -6.77
CA ARG A 85 1.49 -14.35 -8.01
C ARG A 85 0.42 -13.27 -7.87
N GLU A 86 -0.73 -13.64 -7.33
CA GLU A 86 -1.84 -12.69 -7.15
C GLU A 86 -1.49 -11.59 -6.15
N TYR A 87 -0.83 -11.97 -5.05
CA TYR A 87 -0.38 -11.00 -4.06
C TYR A 87 0.58 -9.97 -4.67
N LEU A 88 1.60 -10.44 -5.40
CA LEU A 88 2.60 -9.55 -6.00
C LEU A 88 1.97 -8.63 -7.07
N VAL A 89 1.09 -9.17 -7.91
CA VAL A 89 0.37 -8.35 -8.90
C VAL A 89 -0.48 -7.29 -8.22
N GLY A 90 -1.19 -7.66 -7.17
CA GLY A 90 -2.02 -6.72 -6.41
C GLY A 90 -1.19 -5.63 -5.74
N GLN A 91 -0.03 -5.98 -5.20
CA GLN A 91 0.87 -5.00 -4.59
C GLN A 91 1.45 -4.03 -5.62
N ILE A 92 1.82 -4.52 -6.80
CA ILE A 92 2.29 -3.66 -7.88
C ILE A 92 1.22 -2.66 -8.28
N THR A 93 -0.01 -3.13 -8.47
CA THR A 93 -1.14 -2.25 -8.82
C THR A 93 -1.36 -1.19 -7.74
N ALA A 94 -1.41 -1.61 -6.48
CA ALA A 94 -1.61 -0.69 -5.36
C ALA A 94 -0.48 0.33 -5.24
N HIS A 95 0.78 -0.10 -5.41
CA HIS A 95 1.93 0.80 -5.34
C HIS A 95 1.95 1.81 -6.49
N ARG A 96 1.54 1.42 -7.70
CA ARG A 96 1.39 2.37 -8.80
C ARG A 96 0.30 3.40 -8.53
N GLN A 97 -0.81 2.97 -7.96
CA GLN A 97 -1.90 3.86 -7.60
C GLN A 97 -1.49 4.85 -6.50
N ILE A 98 -0.85 4.37 -5.45
CA ILE A 98 -0.45 5.24 -4.35
C ILE A 98 0.69 6.19 -4.76
N LEU A 99 1.56 5.76 -5.68
CA LEU A 99 2.58 6.63 -6.26
C LEU A 99 1.93 7.81 -6.99
N ASP A 100 0.92 7.52 -7.81
CA ASP A 100 0.18 8.55 -8.52
C ASP A 100 -0.49 9.54 -7.56
N VAL A 101 -1.05 9.06 -6.46
CA VAL A 101 -1.64 9.91 -5.41
C VAL A 101 -0.60 10.89 -4.85
N GLN A 102 0.60 10.38 -4.52
CA GLN A 102 1.66 11.22 -3.97
C GLN A 102 2.15 12.25 -4.99
N GLU A 103 2.37 11.82 -6.22
CA GLU A 103 2.87 12.71 -7.27
C GLU A 103 1.86 13.81 -7.62
N ARG A 104 0.59 13.47 -7.69
CA ARG A 104 -0.47 14.47 -7.91
C ARG A 104 -0.50 15.51 -6.79
N TYR A 105 -0.40 15.06 -5.55
CA TYR A 105 -0.36 16.02 -4.45
C TYR A 105 0.86 16.93 -4.54
N LEU A 106 2.03 16.36 -4.84
CA LEU A 106 3.27 17.14 -4.94
C LEU A 106 3.25 18.16 -6.07
N SER A 107 2.48 17.91 -7.13
CA SER A 107 2.38 18.85 -8.25
C SER A 107 1.55 20.09 -7.94
N ALA A 108 0.58 20.01 -7.03
CA ALA A 108 -0.37 21.09 -6.77
C ALA A 108 -0.59 21.40 -5.29
N GLY A 109 -0.33 20.46 -4.40
CA GLY A 109 -0.55 20.62 -2.96
C GLY A 109 0.49 21.54 -2.32
N ARG A 110 0.07 22.30 -1.31
CA ARG A 110 0.91 23.31 -0.68
C ARG A 110 1.13 23.11 0.81
N ASN A 111 0.38 22.21 1.45
CA ASN A 111 0.56 21.99 2.87
C ASN A 111 1.88 21.27 3.13
N MET A 112 2.70 21.85 4.00
CA MET A 112 4.05 21.37 4.27
C MET A 112 4.08 19.91 4.78
N HIS A 113 3.20 19.58 5.71
CA HIS A 113 3.17 18.23 6.28
C HIS A 113 2.78 17.17 5.25
N HIS A 114 1.76 17.45 4.45
CA HIS A 114 1.34 16.55 3.37
C HIS A 114 2.44 16.42 2.31
N ARG A 115 3.12 17.51 1.97
CA ARG A 115 4.21 17.47 1.00
C ARG A 115 5.39 16.63 1.51
N HIS A 116 5.76 16.80 2.78
CA HIS A 116 6.86 16.01 3.36
C HIS A 116 6.51 14.53 3.41
N LEU A 117 5.29 14.18 3.81
CA LEU A 117 4.84 12.78 3.77
C LEU A 117 4.89 12.25 2.35
N ALA A 118 4.37 13.01 1.38
CA ALA A 118 4.33 12.57 -0.02
C ALA A 118 5.74 12.37 -0.60
N MET A 119 6.70 13.23 -0.26
CA MET A 119 8.08 13.09 -0.72
C MET A 119 8.74 11.82 -0.18
N LEU A 120 8.59 11.57 1.12
CA LEU A 120 9.15 10.36 1.74
C LEU A 120 8.44 9.11 1.23
N ALA A 121 7.11 9.14 1.16
CA ALA A 121 6.33 8.01 0.65
C ALA A 121 6.69 7.71 -0.80
N ARG A 122 6.84 8.72 -1.65
CA ARG A 122 7.22 8.53 -3.05
C ARG A 122 8.51 7.73 -3.19
N GLY A 123 9.53 8.09 -2.41
CA GLY A 123 10.82 7.38 -2.43
C GLY A 123 10.67 5.92 -2.03
N ARG A 124 9.95 5.66 -0.95
CA ARG A 124 9.71 4.28 -0.47
C ARG A 124 8.89 3.47 -1.46
N ILE A 125 7.88 4.07 -2.05
CA ILE A 125 7.04 3.39 -3.03
C ILE A 125 7.87 2.97 -4.25
N ARG A 126 8.76 3.84 -4.72
CA ARG A 126 9.65 3.51 -5.84
C ARG A 126 10.59 2.35 -5.51
N GLU A 127 11.12 2.32 -4.29
CA GLU A 127 11.94 1.20 -3.83
C GLU A 127 11.12 -0.10 -3.80
N HIS A 128 9.90 -0.04 -3.27
CA HIS A 128 9.01 -1.20 -3.21
C HIS A 128 8.65 -1.72 -4.60
N LEU A 129 8.43 -0.83 -5.57
CA LEU A 129 8.15 -1.26 -6.94
C LEU A 129 9.33 -2.02 -7.55
N ARG A 130 10.56 -1.62 -7.23
CA ARG A 130 11.76 -2.37 -7.66
C ARG A 130 11.85 -3.72 -7.00
N GLU A 131 11.60 -3.79 -5.69
CA GLU A 131 11.57 -5.05 -4.95
C GLU A 131 10.51 -5.99 -5.52
N LEU A 132 9.31 -5.47 -5.79
CA LEU A 132 8.22 -6.27 -6.35
C LEU A 132 8.57 -6.82 -7.74
N ASP A 133 9.24 -6.03 -8.57
CA ASP A 133 9.71 -6.50 -9.86
C ASP A 133 10.69 -7.67 -9.71
N LEU A 134 11.64 -7.55 -8.78
CA LEU A 134 12.59 -8.63 -8.50
C LEU A 134 11.88 -9.88 -7.96
N LEU A 135 10.90 -9.70 -7.07
CA LEU A 135 10.15 -10.81 -6.51
C LEU A 135 9.34 -11.56 -7.57
N GLN A 136 8.80 -10.84 -8.55
CA GLN A 136 8.09 -11.47 -9.67
C GLN A 136 9.00 -12.31 -10.55
N ARG A 137 10.25 -11.90 -10.69
CA ARG A 137 11.25 -12.61 -11.52
C ARG A 137 11.94 -13.74 -10.78
N SER A 138 11.90 -13.70 -9.46
CA SER A 138 12.56 -14.69 -8.60
C SER A 138 11.60 -15.80 -8.20
N ARG A 139 12.14 -16.93 -7.76
CA ARG A 139 11.38 -18.04 -7.21
C ARG A 139 11.68 -18.27 -5.72
N VAL A 140 12.52 -17.41 -5.17
CA VAL A 140 12.97 -17.55 -3.78
C VAL A 140 12.06 -16.85 -2.80
#